data_3fc6de87fbf97c35eb752cf1a8fe0574
#
_entry.id   3fc6de87fbf97c35eb752cf1a8fe0574
#
_cell.length_a   1.000
_cell.length_b   1.000
_cell.length_c   1.000
_cell.angle_alpha   90.00
_cell.angle_beta   90.00
_cell.angle_gamma   90.00
#
_symmetry.space_group_name_H-M   'P 1'
#
loop_
_entity.id
_entity.type
_entity.pdbx_description
1 polymer ?
#
loop_
_entity_poly.entity_id
_entity_poly.type
_entity_poly.pdbx_seq_one_letter_code
_entity_poly.pdbx_strand_id
1 'polypeptide(L)'
;YGVACIRKFDDPTSAFSMTGSTHDIILARLGETYLVAAEAYVKLNQPDKAKVKINELRERATEAGYDLSVQESDVTGEQGIDFILDERARELAGEYHRWMDLKRTGRLIQYVANGTYDGQACFAYNHDNIKVSDFVGNDGNYKILRPIPLDAINRNKETVKQNPGF
;
A
#
# COMPACT_ATOMS: atom_id res chain seq x y z
N TYR A 1 9.89 23.21 12.48
CA TYR A 1 9.00 22.25 11.82
C TYR A 1 9.81 20.97 11.57
N GLY A 2 9.70 19.97 12.46
CA GLY A 2 10.42 18.72 12.30
C GLY A 2 9.56 17.69 11.58
N VAL A 3 9.60 17.66 10.26
CA VAL A 3 9.12 16.49 9.53
C VAL A 3 10.23 15.46 9.58
N ALA A 4 9.94 14.26 10.10
CA ALA A 4 10.90 13.17 10.09
C ALA A 4 11.20 12.79 8.63
N CYS A 5 12.46 12.95 8.22
CA CYS A 5 12.92 12.53 6.90
C CYS A 5 13.23 11.04 6.91
N ILE A 6 12.77 10.32 5.90
CA ILE A 6 13.12 8.91 5.71
C ILE A 6 14.53 8.86 5.14
N ARG A 7 15.51 8.44 5.95
CA ARG A 7 16.93 8.33 5.54
C ARG A 7 17.24 7.14 4.62
N LYS A 8 16.27 6.34 4.33
CA LYS A 8 16.38 5.12 3.51
C LYS A 8 16.97 5.37 2.11
N PHE A 9 16.77 6.59 1.59
CA PHE A 9 17.20 7.02 0.26
C PHE A 9 18.31 8.08 0.28
N ASP A 10 18.85 8.37 1.46
CA ASP A 10 19.96 9.30 1.58
C ASP A 10 21.20 8.72 0.88
N ASP A 11 21.84 9.53 0.08
CA ASP A 11 23.14 9.23 -0.51
C ASP A 11 24.23 9.93 0.31
N PRO A 12 24.93 9.22 1.20
CA PRO A 12 25.94 9.82 2.07
C PRO A 12 27.18 10.31 1.29
N THR A 13 27.32 9.91 0.03
CA THR A 13 28.42 10.33 -0.85
C THR A 13 28.09 11.56 -1.69
N SER A 14 26.83 11.96 -1.70
CA SER A 14 26.35 13.12 -2.44
C SER A 14 26.66 14.42 -1.70
N ALA A 15 27.21 15.41 -2.38
CA ALA A 15 27.41 16.74 -1.79
C ALA A 15 26.06 17.42 -1.55
N PHE A 16 25.94 18.22 -0.48
CA PHE A 16 24.69 18.88 -0.06
C PHE A 16 24.00 19.71 -1.16
N SER A 17 24.73 20.17 -2.15
CA SER A 17 24.20 20.99 -3.27
C SER A 17 23.91 20.17 -4.54
N MET A 18 24.14 18.88 -4.55
CA MET A 18 23.90 18.06 -5.73
C MET A 18 22.41 17.72 -5.86
N THR A 19 21.89 17.85 -7.08
CA THR A 19 20.51 17.49 -7.44
C THR A 19 20.36 16.04 -7.90
N GLY A 20 21.46 15.31 -8.03
CA GLY A 20 21.51 13.91 -8.44
C GLY A 20 22.13 13.03 -7.35
N SER A 21 21.68 11.80 -7.26
CA SER A 21 22.23 10.75 -6.41
C SER A 21 22.80 9.63 -7.25
N THR A 22 23.90 9.03 -6.77
CA THR A 22 24.48 7.81 -7.34
C THR A 22 23.93 6.55 -6.68
N HIS A 23 23.04 6.71 -5.69
CA HIS A 23 22.43 5.60 -4.97
C HIS A 23 21.42 4.87 -5.85
N ASP A 24 21.47 3.55 -5.86
CA ASP A 24 20.55 2.71 -6.61
C ASP A 24 19.10 2.86 -6.10
N ILE A 25 18.16 2.88 -7.03
CA ILE A 25 16.72 2.83 -6.71
C ILE A 25 16.33 1.39 -6.50
N ILE A 26 15.78 1.08 -5.33
CA ILE A 26 15.26 -0.24 -5.01
C ILE A 26 13.96 -0.46 -5.77
N LEU A 27 13.95 -1.39 -6.73
CA LEU A 27 12.75 -1.79 -7.47
C LEU A 27 12.01 -2.95 -6.79
N ALA A 28 12.77 -3.90 -6.25
CA ALA A 28 12.25 -5.06 -5.51
C ALA A 28 13.30 -5.54 -4.51
N ARG A 29 12.86 -6.06 -3.38
CA ARG A 29 13.76 -6.62 -2.35
C ARG A 29 13.11 -7.73 -1.56
N LEU A 30 13.91 -8.50 -0.86
CA LEU A 30 13.48 -9.69 -0.12
C LEU A 30 12.34 -9.40 0.89
N GLY A 31 12.34 -8.24 1.54
CA GLY A 31 11.25 -7.84 2.44
C GLY A 31 9.88 -7.83 1.76
N GLU A 32 9.81 -7.35 0.52
CA GLU A 32 8.58 -7.43 -0.28
C GLU A 32 8.18 -8.89 -0.56
N THR A 33 9.14 -9.73 -0.91
CA THR A 33 8.89 -11.15 -1.19
C THR A 33 8.28 -11.89 0.00
N TYR A 34 8.77 -11.62 1.21
CA TYR A 34 8.20 -12.18 2.45
C TYR A 34 6.74 -11.75 2.63
N LEU A 35 6.42 -10.48 2.41
CA LEU A 35 5.08 -9.94 2.57
C LEU A 35 4.11 -10.43 1.49
N VAL A 36 4.59 -10.61 0.25
CA VAL A 36 3.81 -11.27 -0.82
C VAL A 36 3.50 -12.72 -0.46
N ALA A 37 4.49 -13.46 0.04
CA ALA A 37 4.28 -14.84 0.49
C ALA A 37 3.29 -14.91 1.66
N ALA A 38 3.42 -14.02 2.65
CA ALA A 38 2.50 -13.95 3.78
C ALA A 38 1.06 -13.68 3.32
N GLU A 39 0.84 -12.72 2.41
CA GLU A 39 -0.48 -12.43 1.84
C GLU A 39 -1.06 -13.64 1.09
N ALA A 40 -0.23 -14.32 0.32
CA ALA A 40 -0.66 -15.54 -0.38
C ALA A 40 -1.10 -16.64 0.61
N TYR A 41 -0.37 -16.83 1.70
CA TYR A 41 -0.74 -17.79 2.73
C TYR A 41 -2.04 -17.42 3.45
N VAL A 42 -2.28 -16.13 3.75
CA VAL A 42 -3.57 -15.70 4.32
C VAL A 42 -4.71 -16.05 3.36
N LYS A 43 -4.57 -15.74 2.06
CA LYS A 43 -5.58 -16.06 1.04
C LYS A 43 -5.80 -17.57 0.84
N LEU A 44 -4.79 -18.37 1.12
CA LEU A 44 -4.88 -19.83 1.12
C LEU A 44 -5.40 -20.40 2.45
N ASN A 45 -5.80 -19.55 3.39
CA ASN A 45 -6.22 -19.94 4.75
C ASN A 45 -5.15 -20.78 5.49
N GLN A 46 -3.89 -20.34 5.39
CA GLN A 46 -2.72 -20.95 6.06
C GLN A 46 -2.03 -19.90 6.96
N PRO A 47 -2.69 -19.43 8.04
CA PRO A 47 -2.17 -18.37 8.90
C PRO A 47 -0.90 -18.78 9.65
N ASP A 48 -0.71 -20.07 9.92
CA ASP A 48 0.51 -20.64 10.48
C ASP A 48 1.74 -20.30 9.64
N LYS A 49 1.65 -20.41 8.33
CA LYS A 49 2.73 -20.08 7.40
C LYS A 49 2.87 -18.57 7.17
N ALA A 50 1.75 -17.84 7.15
CA ALA A 50 1.75 -16.40 7.02
C ALA A 50 2.53 -15.74 8.16
N LYS A 51 2.23 -16.11 9.42
CA LYS A 51 2.93 -15.57 10.59
C LYS A 51 4.43 -15.84 10.56
N VAL A 52 4.85 -17.02 10.08
CA VAL A 52 6.28 -17.35 9.97
C VAL A 52 6.99 -16.36 9.06
N LYS A 53 6.40 -16.04 7.89
CA LYS A 53 7.01 -15.09 6.95
C LYS A 53 7.10 -13.67 7.49
N ILE A 54 6.12 -13.23 8.24
CA ILE A 54 6.17 -11.91 8.88
C ILE A 54 7.16 -11.90 10.03
N ASN A 55 7.21 -12.95 10.85
CA ASN A 55 8.15 -13.02 11.96
C ASN A 55 9.61 -13.09 11.50
N GLU A 56 9.92 -13.84 10.42
CA GLU A 56 11.25 -13.81 9.78
C GLU A 56 11.65 -12.38 9.36
N LEU A 57 10.70 -11.59 8.86
CA LEU A 57 10.94 -10.21 8.47
C LEU A 57 11.17 -9.29 9.68
N ARG A 58 10.35 -9.43 10.73
CA ARG A 58 10.42 -8.62 11.94
C ARG A 58 11.65 -8.91 12.79
N GLU A 59 12.04 -10.18 12.90
CA GLU A 59 13.21 -10.61 13.67
C GLU A 59 14.47 -9.83 13.27
N ARG A 60 14.64 -9.57 11.98
CA ARG A 60 15.76 -8.76 11.45
C ARG A 60 15.80 -7.35 12.03
N ALA A 61 14.63 -6.74 12.31
CA ALA A 61 14.49 -5.35 12.72
C ALA A 61 14.19 -5.18 14.21
N THR A 62 13.93 -6.26 14.92
CA THR A 62 13.60 -6.22 16.35
C THR A 62 14.85 -6.00 17.18
N GLU A 63 14.82 -4.98 18.02
CA GLU A 63 15.90 -4.70 18.98
C GLU A 63 15.90 -5.74 20.11
N ALA A 64 17.08 -6.06 20.62
CA ALA A 64 17.25 -7.04 21.69
C ALA A 64 16.42 -6.68 22.93
N GLY A 65 15.65 -7.64 23.41
CA GLY A 65 14.76 -7.47 24.57
C GLY A 65 13.30 -7.12 24.26
N TYR A 66 12.99 -6.92 22.98
CA TYR A 66 11.60 -6.73 22.52
C TYR A 66 11.08 -7.99 21.80
N ASP A 67 9.78 -8.26 21.97
CA ASP A 67 9.06 -9.27 21.19
C ASP A 67 7.99 -8.58 20.34
N LEU A 68 8.18 -8.60 19.04
CA LEU A 68 7.26 -8.06 18.04
C LEU A 68 6.63 -9.16 17.21
N SER A 69 6.61 -10.39 17.72
CA SER A 69 6.09 -11.55 17.01
C SER A 69 4.58 -11.44 16.74
N VAL A 70 4.20 -11.92 15.58
CA VAL A 70 2.81 -11.96 15.09
C VAL A 70 2.21 -13.31 15.44
N GLN A 71 0.95 -13.30 15.83
CA GLN A 71 0.18 -14.52 16.10
C GLN A 71 -0.67 -14.92 14.90
N GLU A 72 -1.13 -16.18 14.86
CA GLU A 72 -2.01 -16.66 13.78
C GLU A 72 -3.33 -15.88 13.70
N SER A 73 -3.88 -15.46 14.84
CA SER A 73 -5.08 -14.64 14.93
C SER A 73 -4.95 -13.31 14.17
N ASP A 74 -3.74 -12.73 14.12
CA ASP A 74 -3.50 -11.43 13.50
C ASP A 74 -3.53 -11.53 11.96
N VAL A 75 -3.26 -12.73 11.44
CA VAL A 75 -3.09 -13.00 10.00
C VAL A 75 -4.14 -13.96 9.46
N THR A 76 -5.35 -13.89 9.99
CA THR A 76 -6.47 -14.75 9.61
C THR A 76 -7.55 -13.94 8.89
N GLY A 77 -8.08 -14.49 7.78
CA GLY A 77 -9.19 -13.90 7.02
C GLY A 77 -8.91 -12.50 6.46
N GLU A 78 -9.96 -11.69 6.29
CA GLU A 78 -9.85 -10.33 5.75
C GLU A 78 -9.05 -9.39 6.65
N GLN A 79 -9.14 -9.55 7.97
CA GLN A 79 -8.33 -8.79 8.93
C GLN A 79 -6.83 -9.10 8.77
N GLY A 80 -6.50 -10.35 8.41
CA GLY A 80 -5.13 -10.72 8.10
C GLY A 80 -4.58 -10.01 6.86
N ILE A 81 -5.43 -9.75 5.86
CA ILE A 81 -5.04 -8.93 4.69
C ILE A 81 -4.77 -7.48 5.11
N ASP A 82 -5.64 -6.91 5.94
CA ASP A 82 -5.45 -5.54 6.43
C ASP A 82 -4.19 -5.43 7.30
N PHE A 83 -3.93 -6.42 8.16
CA PHE A 83 -2.69 -6.50 8.93
C PHE A 83 -1.44 -6.51 8.03
N ILE A 84 -1.46 -7.31 6.96
CA ILE A 84 -0.33 -7.38 6.01
C ILE A 84 -0.17 -6.07 5.24
N LEU A 85 -1.27 -5.41 4.87
CA LEU A 85 -1.20 -4.09 4.23
C LEU A 85 -0.55 -3.03 5.12
N ASP A 86 -0.80 -3.10 6.43
CA ASP A 86 -0.15 -2.23 7.41
C ASP A 86 1.32 -2.58 7.61
N GLU A 87 1.66 -3.87 7.62
CA GLU A 87 3.06 -4.31 7.67
C GLU A 87 3.83 -3.88 6.41
N ARG A 88 3.21 -4.00 5.22
CA ARG A 88 3.77 -3.47 3.97
C ARG A 88 3.98 -1.97 4.02
N ALA A 89 3.06 -1.22 4.63
CA ALA A 89 3.22 0.23 4.80
C ALA A 89 4.43 0.59 5.67
N ARG A 90 4.68 -0.18 6.73
CA ARG A 90 5.84 0.02 7.61
C ARG A 90 7.15 -0.38 6.94
N GLU A 91 7.20 -1.57 6.36
CA GLU A 91 8.42 -2.13 5.77
C GLU A 91 8.81 -1.41 4.48
N LEU A 92 7.85 -1.13 3.61
CA LEU A 92 8.07 -0.57 2.26
C LEU A 92 7.82 0.95 2.19
N ALA A 93 7.88 1.65 3.34
CA ALA A 93 7.68 3.10 3.39
C ALA A 93 8.63 3.81 2.40
N GLY A 94 8.06 4.66 1.52
CA GLY A 94 8.79 5.40 0.51
C GLY A 94 9.16 4.62 -0.76
N GLU A 95 8.85 3.32 -0.85
CA GLU A 95 9.18 2.47 -2.01
C GLU A 95 8.04 2.40 -3.07
N TYR A 96 7.09 3.31 -3.02
CA TYR A 96 6.00 3.51 -4.00
C TYR A 96 4.97 2.36 -4.13
N HIS A 97 5.02 1.32 -3.29
CA HIS A 97 4.12 0.16 -3.39
C HIS A 97 2.68 0.46 -2.93
N ARG A 98 2.47 1.41 -2.02
CA ARG A 98 1.21 1.61 -1.30
C ARG A 98 -0.03 1.75 -2.19
N TRP A 99 0.07 2.57 -3.25
CA TRP A 99 -1.04 2.77 -4.18
C TRP A 99 -1.50 1.47 -4.86
N MET A 100 -0.54 0.71 -5.35
CA MET A 100 -0.82 -0.57 -6.01
C MET A 100 -1.39 -1.60 -5.03
N ASP A 101 -0.84 -1.66 -3.82
CA ASP A 101 -1.30 -2.57 -2.78
C ASP A 101 -2.76 -2.32 -2.40
N LEU A 102 -3.12 -1.09 -2.09
CA LEU A 102 -4.48 -0.72 -1.71
C LEU A 102 -5.47 -0.93 -2.86
N LYS A 103 -5.04 -0.65 -4.09
CA LYS A 103 -5.89 -0.80 -5.27
C LYS A 103 -6.16 -2.26 -5.60
N ARG A 104 -5.11 -3.11 -5.67
CA ARG A 104 -5.27 -4.54 -6.02
C ARG A 104 -6.03 -5.35 -4.98
N THR A 105 -6.02 -4.91 -3.73
CA THR A 105 -6.76 -5.54 -2.62
C THR A 105 -8.16 -4.96 -2.44
N GLY A 106 -8.55 -3.94 -3.22
CA GLY A 106 -9.83 -3.27 -3.09
C GLY A 106 -9.96 -2.36 -1.87
N ARG A 107 -8.87 -2.09 -1.17
CA ARG A 107 -8.84 -1.33 0.10
C ARG A 107 -8.61 0.18 -0.08
N LEU A 108 -8.44 0.67 -1.32
CA LEU A 108 -8.02 2.05 -1.56
C LEU A 108 -8.91 3.07 -0.85
N ILE A 109 -10.20 3.04 -1.09
CA ILE A 109 -11.15 4.01 -0.50
C ILE A 109 -11.20 3.85 1.03
N GLN A 110 -11.24 2.61 1.51
CA GLN A 110 -11.31 2.31 2.94
C GLN A 110 -10.11 2.88 3.74
N TYR A 111 -8.91 2.90 3.13
CA TYR A 111 -7.68 3.41 3.77
C TYR A 111 -7.47 4.91 3.57
N VAL A 112 -8.04 5.51 2.52
CA VAL A 112 -7.74 6.90 2.14
C VAL A 112 -8.86 7.86 2.51
N ALA A 113 -10.11 7.40 2.59
CA ALA A 113 -11.27 8.24 2.86
C ALA A 113 -11.73 8.18 4.31
N ASN A 114 -12.50 9.18 4.71
CA ASN A 114 -13.28 9.21 5.95
C ASN A 114 -14.75 8.92 5.63
N GLY A 115 -15.40 8.11 6.47
CA GLY A 115 -16.82 7.77 6.33
C GLY A 115 -17.06 6.27 6.28
N THR A 116 -18.08 5.86 5.52
CA THR A 116 -18.44 4.46 5.31
C THR A 116 -18.36 4.12 3.83
N TYR A 117 -17.64 3.06 3.51
CA TYR A 117 -17.51 2.52 2.16
C TYR A 117 -17.92 1.05 2.18
N ASP A 118 -18.83 0.66 1.27
CA ASP A 118 -19.35 -0.71 1.15
C ASP A 118 -19.85 -1.30 2.49
N GLY A 119 -20.57 -0.46 3.27
CA GLY A 119 -21.14 -0.84 4.56
C GLY A 119 -20.12 -0.95 5.72
N GLN A 120 -18.85 -0.67 5.49
CA GLN A 120 -17.80 -0.72 6.50
C GLN A 120 -17.25 0.68 6.79
N ALA A 121 -16.91 0.94 8.05
CA ALA A 121 -16.22 2.17 8.42
C ALA A 121 -14.82 2.20 7.76
N CYS A 122 -14.47 3.35 7.18
CA CYS A 122 -13.12 3.59 6.70
C CYS A 122 -12.14 3.72 7.86
N PHE A 123 -10.89 3.32 7.63
CA PHE A 123 -9.83 3.51 8.61
C PHE A 123 -9.52 5.02 8.72
N ALA A 124 -9.62 5.59 9.90
CA ALA A 124 -9.44 7.03 10.13
C ALA A 124 -7.95 7.46 10.12
N TYR A 125 -7.18 7.02 9.11
CA TYR A 125 -5.77 7.38 8.95
C TYR A 125 -5.57 8.73 8.25
N ASN A 126 -6.65 9.31 7.73
CA ASN A 126 -6.56 10.49 6.88
C ASN A 126 -6.86 11.77 7.67
N HIS A 127 -5.87 12.63 7.75
CA HIS A 127 -6.00 13.97 8.32
C HIS A 127 -6.52 15.03 7.33
N ASP A 128 -6.60 14.71 6.03
CA ASP A 128 -6.89 15.68 4.96
C ASP A 128 -8.39 15.83 4.66
N ASN A 129 -9.27 15.26 5.48
CA ASN A 129 -10.73 15.31 5.32
C ASN A 129 -11.27 14.79 3.98
N ILE A 130 -10.54 13.92 3.29
CA ILE A 130 -11.02 13.23 2.09
C ILE A 130 -12.21 12.34 2.49
N LYS A 131 -13.33 12.51 1.79
CA LYS A 131 -14.56 11.76 2.06
C LYS A 131 -14.77 10.67 1.01
N VAL A 132 -15.52 9.63 1.37
CA VAL A 132 -15.93 8.59 0.41
C VAL A 132 -16.66 9.21 -0.79
N SER A 133 -17.45 10.27 -0.58
CA SER A 133 -18.14 11.01 -1.65
C SER A 133 -17.21 11.62 -2.70
N ASP A 134 -15.95 11.92 -2.34
CA ASP A 134 -14.99 12.52 -3.27
C ASP A 134 -14.50 11.51 -4.33
N PHE A 135 -14.69 10.23 -4.04
CA PHE A 135 -14.42 9.13 -4.97
C PHE A 135 -15.59 8.82 -5.89
N VAL A 136 -16.76 9.40 -5.68
CA VAL A 136 -17.93 9.18 -6.55
C VAL A 136 -17.84 10.08 -7.78
N GLY A 137 -17.94 9.49 -8.97
CA GLY A 137 -17.97 10.23 -10.23
C GLY A 137 -19.37 10.72 -10.61
N ASN A 138 -19.45 11.47 -11.71
CA ASN A 138 -20.72 11.99 -12.22
C ASN A 138 -21.70 10.90 -12.67
N ASP A 139 -21.20 9.70 -12.96
CA ASP A 139 -21.98 8.52 -13.31
C ASP A 139 -22.42 7.70 -12.10
N GLY A 140 -22.13 8.16 -10.88
CA GLY A 140 -22.44 7.49 -9.62
C GLY A 140 -21.49 6.33 -9.27
N ASN A 141 -20.51 6.03 -10.11
CA ASN A 141 -19.54 4.98 -9.84
C ASN A 141 -18.30 5.53 -9.11
N TYR A 142 -17.58 4.64 -8.43
CA TYR A 142 -16.34 5.00 -7.73
C TYR A 142 -15.14 5.11 -8.68
N LYS A 143 -14.36 6.18 -8.51
CA LYS A 143 -13.10 6.47 -9.25
C LYS A 143 -11.94 5.62 -8.74
N ILE A 144 -12.05 4.31 -8.80
CA ILE A 144 -10.99 3.38 -8.37
C ILE A 144 -9.86 3.30 -9.37
N LEU A 145 -10.18 3.37 -10.66
CA LEU A 145 -9.21 3.41 -11.75
C LEU A 145 -8.87 4.87 -12.08
N ARG A 146 -7.70 5.10 -12.66
CA ARG A 146 -7.36 6.41 -13.21
C ARG A 146 -8.12 6.62 -14.53
N PRO A 147 -8.47 7.87 -14.90
CA PRO A 147 -9.07 8.13 -16.19
C PRO A 147 -8.12 7.76 -17.31
N ILE A 148 -8.67 7.20 -18.39
CA ILE A 148 -7.93 7.03 -19.65
C ILE A 148 -7.77 8.42 -20.26
N PRO A 149 -6.54 8.85 -20.64
CA PRO A 149 -6.35 10.14 -21.27
C PRO A 149 -7.24 10.31 -22.50
N LEU A 150 -7.93 11.45 -22.59
CA LEU A 150 -8.88 11.72 -23.69
C LEU A 150 -8.22 11.57 -25.06
N ASP A 151 -6.96 12.00 -25.16
CA ASP A 151 -6.16 11.86 -26.38
C ASP A 151 -5.95 10.38 -26.79
N ALA A 152 -5.77 9.48 -25.83
CA ALA A 152 -5.67 8.05 -26.09
C ALA A 152 -7.01 7.47 -26.57
N ILE A 153 -8.13 7.94 -26.01
CA ILE A 153 -9.48 7.55 -26.45
C ILE A 153 -9.71 8.02 -27.90
N ASN A 154 -9.43 9.30 -28.18
CA ASN A 154 -9.72 9.91 -29.48
C ASN A 154 -8.84 9.36 -30.63
N ARG A 155 -7.63 8.91 -30.33
CA ARG A 155 -6.71 8.33 -31.34
C ARG A 155 -6.93 6.84 -31.58
N ASN A 156 -7.74 6.18 -30.77
CA ASN A 156 -8.01 4.76 -30.95
C ASN A 156 -8.99 4.56 -32.12
N LYS A 157 -8.74 3.55 -32.93
CA LYS A 157 -9.63 3.17 -34.03
C LYS A 157 -10.92 2.50 -33.56
N GLU A 158 -10.84 1.85 -32.41
CA GLU A 158 -11.97 1.20 -31.76
C GLU A 158 -12.58 2.10 -30.71
N THR A 159 -13.86 1.91 -30.40
CA THR A 159 -14.54 2.65 -29.34
C THR A 159 -13.99 2.24 -27.97
N VAL A 160 -13.23 3.12 -27.36
CA VAL A 160 -12.73 2.96 -25.99
C VAL A 160 -13.67 3.67 -25.03
N LYS A 161 -14.26 2.93 -24.10
CA LYS A 161 -15.06 3.51 -23.02
C LYS A 161 -14.15 3.98 -21.90
N GLN A 162 -14.48 5.14 -21.33
CA GLN A 162 -13.81 5.66 -20.15
C GLN A 162 -13.99 4.72 -18.94
N ASN A 163 -13.05 4.74 -18.03
CA ASN A 163 -13.17 4.02 -16.77
C ASN A 163 -14.35 4.55 -15.94
N PRO A 164 -15.01 3.69 -15.13
CA PRO A 164 -16.10 4.12 -14.25
C PRO A 164 -15.70 5.30 -13.36
N GLY A 165 -16.62 6.23 -13.16
CA GLY A 165 -16.41 7.43 -12.35
C GLY A 165 -15.93 8.67 -13.12
N PHE A 166 -15.66 8.56 -14.44
CA PHE A 166 -15.13 9.66 -15.26
C PHE A 166 -15.97 9.95 -16.50
#